data_64fb6db9d9ebb0ca0664a37701aad5a3
#
_entry.id   64fb6db9d9ebb0ca0664a37701aad5a3
#
_cell.length_a   1.000
_cell.length_b   1.000
_cell.length_c   1.000
_cell.angle_alpha   90.00
_cell.angle_beta   90.00
_cell.angle_gamma   90.00
#
_symmetry.space_group_name_H-M   'P 1'
#
loop_
_entity.id
_entity.type
_entity.pdbx_description
1 polymer ?
#
loop_
_entity_poly.entity_id
_entity_poly.type
_entity_poly.pdbx_seq_one_letter_code
_entity_poly.pdbx_strand_id
1 'polypeptide(L)'
;MPSAGLFIGSARTTMSMTTRASADFTFRLKFYPSGQAPVTRNYTLSALLASADSTIRDSLRIDTISYRLTAAAYADSYGTGLTACDWVLTSSARLSLLPISVELVGSDADIELFRGSGEFRHDALDPSLSAGDNTHSINSPSSAPAVICVGATGYRTWFVNYLGETKVYNNGTGGVRTPFSAVGPTWDGRIKPDVMAPGQNIISSYSTFFISNPANAGFPLSSDVRHFTYAGRTYAWMSNGGTSMASPVVAGVIALWLQACPTLTARDCIDIFSTTCHRYDPSLTYPNNFYGYGEIDAYAGLKEVLRRVAAGIESVNGDGMTRRRAAHDGRVYTLDGRFVGTDMSKLPHGIYVQGGKKMVK
;
A
#
# COMPACT_ATOMS: atom_id res chain seq x y z
N MET A 1 26.25 23.16 10.56
CA MET A 1 26.06 21.72 10.39
C MET A 1 25.02 21.52 9.31
N PRO A 2 25.21 20.61 8.38
CA PRO A 2 24.20 20.31 7.38
C PRO A 2 22.92 19.85 8.07
N SER A 3 21.79 20.44 7.69
CA SER A 3 20.47 20.03 8.15
C SER A 3 19.63 19.64 6.94
N ALA A 4 18.89 18.55 7.09
CA ALA A 4 17.87 18.13 6.14
C ALA A 4 16.53 18.09 6.87
N GLY A 5 15.45 18.41 6.20
CA GLY A 5 14.15 18.38 6.85
C GLY A 5 13.00 18.87 5.99
N LEU A 6 11.82 18.88 6.58
CA LEU A 6 10.58 19.25 5.93
C LEU A 6 9.64 19.95 6.90
N PHE A 7 8.68 20.68 6.38
CA PHE A 7 7.58 21.22 7.17
C PHE A 7 6.46 20.19 7.36
N ILE A 8 5.80 20.26 8.51
CA ILE A 8 4.58 19.49 8.77
C ILE A 8 3.42 20.14 8.00
N GLY A 9 2.78 19.36 7.13
CA GLY A 9 1.60 19.76 6.35
C GLY A 9 0.27 19.25 6.90
N SER A 10 0.30 18.48 7.99
CA SER A 10 -0.84 17.68 8.44
C SER A 10 -2.01 18.52 8.95
N ALA A 11 -3.21 18.26 8.41
CA ALA A 11 -4.47 18.77 8.94
C ALA A 11 -4.96 18.04 10.23
N ARG A 12 -4.24 17.02 10.68
CA ARG A 12 -4.51 16.26 11.91
C ARG A 12 -3.90 16.95 13.12
N THR A 13 -4.32 16.52 14.32
CA THR A 13 -3.76 16.95 15.61
C THR A 13 -2.57 16.11 16.06
N THR A 14 -2.26 15.04 15.35
CA THR A 14 -1.16 14.12 15.67
C THR A 14 -0.39 13.75 14.41
N MET A 15 0.93 13.68 14.56
CA MET A 15 1.85 13.17 13.56
C MET A 15 2.82 12.19 14.22
N SER A 16 3.05 11.05 13.59
CA SER A 16 4.06 10.08 13.99
C SER A 16 5.15 9.97 12.93
N MET A 17 6.38 9.84 13.40
CA MET A 17 7.58 9.76 12.59
C MET A 17 8.50 8.71 13.21
N THR A 18 9.32 8.07 12.40
CA THR A 18 10.39 7.17 12.85
C THR A 18 11.70 7.62 12.22
N THR A 19 12.74 7.82 13.02
CA THR A 19 14.10 8.01 12.53
C THR A 19 14.91 6.73 12.74
N ARG A 20 15.91 6.53 11.91
CA ARG A 20 16.94 5.49 12.08
C ARG A 20 18.29 6.12 11.83
N ALA A 21 19.25 5.87 12.70
CA ALA A 21 20.55 6.50 12.64
C ALA A 21 21.69 5.56 12.99
N SER A 22 22.82 5.76 12.32
CA SER A 22 24.08 5.03 12.58
C SER A 22 24.92 5.66 13.68
N ALA A 23 24.67 6.92 14.02
CA ALA A 23 25.39 7.69 15.04
C ALA A 23 24.50 8.75 15.67
N ASP A 24 25.05 9.52 16.61
CA ASP A 24 24.30 10.60 17.29
C ASP A 24 23.88 11.70 16.33
N PHE A 25 22.67 12.19 16.52
CA PHE A 25 22.10 13.30 15.75
C PHE A 25 21.14 14.12 16.60
N THR A 26 20.77 15.30 16.11
CA THR A 26 19.75 16.15 16.72
C THR A 26 18.47 16.12 15.88
N PHE A 27 17.38 15.66 16.49
CA PHE A 27 16.02 15.88 15.99
C PHE A 27 15.57 17.25 16.48
N ARG A 28 15.32 18.18 15.53
CA ARG A 28 14.97 19.56 15.82
C ARG A 28 13.55 19.84 15.35
N LEU A 29 12.74 20.38 16.26
CA LEU A 29 11.45 21.00 15.94
C LEU A 29 11.61 22.51 16.01
N LYS A 30 11.13 23.20 14.98
CA LYS A 30 11.14 24.65 14.92
C LYS A 30 9.76 25.16 14.57
N PHE A 31 9.20 25.95 15.45
CA PHE A 31 7.85 26.51 15.35
C PHE A 31 7.97 27.96 14.93
N TYR A 32 7.11 28.41 14.01
CA TYR A 32 7.15 29.74 13.41
C TYR A 32 5.89 30.54 13.77
N PRO A 33 5.79 31.11 15.00
CA PRO A 33 4.67 31.96 15.38
C PRO A 33 4.68 33.25 14.58
N SER A 34 3.50 33.76 14.21
CA SER A 34 3.37 34.95 13.40
C SER A 34 3.93 36.19 14.12
N GLY A 35 4.79 36.93 13.44
CA GLY A 35 5.37 38.17 13.97
C GLY A 35 6.37 37.99 15.11
N GLN A 36 6.82 36.77 15.40
CA GLN A 36 7.77 36.46 16.46
C GLN A 36 8.96 35.65 15.91
N ALA A 37 10.05 35.61 16.67
CA ALA A 37 11.17 34.74 16.36
C ALA A 37 10.75 33.24 16.49
N PRO A 38 11.29 32.35 15.66
CA PRO A 38 10.99 30.91 15.76
C PRO A 38 11.38 30.32 17.10
N VAL A 39 10.54 29.46 17.63
CA VAL A 39 10.79 28.70 18.84
C VAL A 39 11.36 27.34 18.48
N THR A 40 12.56 27.02 19.00
CA THR A 40 13.27 25.79 18.67
C THR A 40 13.31 24.82 19.85
N ARG A 41 13.14 23.54 19.57
CA ARG A 41 13.38 22.40 20.49
C ARG A 41 14.34 21.43 19.82
N ASN A 42 15.38 21.06 20.57
CA ASN A 42 16.41 20.12 20.11
C ASN A 42 16.40 18.88 21.01
N TYR A 43 16.44 17.72 20.41
CA TYR A 43 16.49 16.42 21.08
C TYR A 43 17.60 15.59 20.45
N THR A 44 18.66 15.27 21.20
CA THR A 44 19.74 14.44 20.69
C THR A 44 19.43 12.96 20.94
N LEU A 45 19.90 12.09 20.04
CA LEU A 45 19.78 10.66 20.24
C LEU A 45 20.48 10.22 21.54
N SER A 46 21.66 10.77 21.83
CA SER A 46 22.41 10.48 23.07
C SER A 46 21.61 10.85 24.33
N ALA A 47 20.94 12.01 24.35
CA ALA A 47 20.09 12.40 25.48
C ALA A 47 18.86 11.47 25.61
N LEU A 48 18.29 11.03 24.50
CA LEU A 48 17.17 10.09 24.49
C LEU A 48 17.59 8.73 25.04
N LEU A 49 18.73 8.19 24.62
CA LEU A 49 19.27 6.93 25.12
C LEU A 49 19.66 6.99 26.62
N ALA A 50 20.10 8.16 27.11
CA ALA A 50 20.46 8.36 28.52
C ALA A 50 19.24 8.59 29.43
N SER A 51 18.04 8.81 28.86
CA SER A 51 16.82 9.03 29.63
C SER A 51 16.24 7.71 30.18
N ALA A 52 15.39 7.82 31.22
CA ALA A 52 14.69 6.65 31.74
C ALA A 52 13.87 5.97 30.67
N ASP A 53 13.99 4.66 30.52
CA ASP A 53 13.34 3.83 29.51
C ASP A 53 13.61 4.29 28.06
N SER A 54 14.74 4.99 27.82
CA SER A 54 15.07 5.60 26.53
C SER A 54 13.90 6.41 25.95
N THR A 55 13.17 7.14 26.80
CA THR A 55 11.98 7.89 26.43
C THR A 55 12.08 9.35 26.89
N ILE A 56 11.74 10.28 26.01
CA ILE A 56 11.58 11.71 26.34
C ILE A 56 10.11 12.09 26.16
N ARG A 57 9.60 12.89 27.10
CA ARG A 57 8.29 13.55 27.01
C ARG A 57 8.49 15.04 27.26
N ASP A 58 8.14 15.86 26.28
CA ASP A 58 8.21 17.31 26.38
C ASP A 58 6.87 17.94 26.00
N SER A 59 6.58 19.08 26.63
CA SER A 59 5.37 19.85 26.36
C SER A 59 5.72 21.32 26.23
N LEU A 60 5.15 21.98 25.24
CA LEU A 60 5.29 23.42 25.07
C LEU A 60 3.96 24.02 24.66
N ARG A 61 3.83 25.32 24.93
CA ARG A 61 2.70 26.12 24.46
C ARG A 61 3.21 27.27 23.61
N ILE A 62 2.61 27.43 22.46
CA ILE A 62 2.88 28.55 21.55
C ILE A 62 1.56 29.22 21.28
N ASP A 63 1.45 30.47 21.65
CA ASP A 63 0.20 31.24 21.65
C ASP A 63 -0.90 30.48 22.42
N THR A 64 -1.96 30.08 21.73
CA THR A 64 -3.09 29.33 22.30
C THR A 64 -2.99 27.81 22.09
N ILE A 65 -1.97 27.33 21.37
CA ILE A 65 -1.83 25.95 20.97
C ILE A 65 -0.84 25.24 21.90
N SER A 66 -1.29 24.15 22.51
CA SER A 66 -0.43 23.26 23.32
C SER A 66 0.07 22.12 22.45
N TYR A 67 1.38 21.83 22.55
CA TYR A 67 2.05 20.73 21.86
C TYR A 67 2.65 19.78 22.87
N ARG A 68 2.67 18.50 22.55
CA ARG A 68 3.35 17.45 23.30
C ARG A 68 4.15 16.59 22.33
N LEU A 69 5.44 16.42 22.62
CA LEU A 69 6.30 15.44 21.97
C LEU A 69 6.52 14.25 22.89
N THR A 70 6.40 13.06 22.34
CA THR A 70 6.89 11.83 22.96
C THR A 70 7.88 11.20 22.02
N ALA A 71 9.04 10.81 22.50
CA ALA A 71 10.05 10.10 21.74
C ALA A 71 10.51 8.87 22.50
N ALA A 72 10.78 7.76 21.80
CA ALA A 72 11.32 6.53 22.35
C ALA A 72 12.36 5.94 21.40
N ALA A 73 13.54 5.57 21.96
CA ALA A 73 14.61 4.93 21.20
C ALA A 73 14.67 3.43 21.50
N TYR A 74 15.02 2.65 20.47
CA TYR A 74 15.17 1.20 20.55
C TYR A 74 16.14 0.69 19.47
N ALA A 75 16.65 -0.54 19.68
CA ALA A 75 17.43 -1.20 18.63
C ALA A 75 16.56 -1.47 17.41
N ASP A 76 17.06 -1.18 16.21
CA ASP A 76 16.31 -1.44 15.00
C ASP A 76 15.94 -2.92 14.85
N SER A 77 14.66 -3.20 14.64
CA SER A 77 14.10 -4.56 14.57
C SER A 77 14.58 -5.36 13.36
N TYR A 78 15.21 -4.70 12.39
CA TYR A 78 15.70 -5.35 11.16
C TYR A 78 17.15 -5.86 11.27
N GLY A 79 17.77 -5.70 12.45
CA GLY A 79 19.13 -6.19 12.68
C GLY A 79 20.23 -5.43 11.90
N THR A 80 19.96 -4.19 11.51
CA THR A 80 20.88 -3.36 10.73
C THR A 80 22.02 -2.75 11.57
N GLY A 81 21.95 -2.86 12.91
CA GLY A 81 22.86 -2.18 13.82
C GLY A 81 22.54 -0.69 14.03
N LEU A 82 21.49 -0.18 13.40
CA LEU A 82 21.01 1.19 13.57
C LEU A 82 20.20 1.33 14.87
N THR A 83 20.13 2.55 15.39
CA THR A 83 19.19 2.91 16.44
C THR A 83 17.95 3.54 15.81
N ALA A 84 16.78 2.99 16.11
CA ALA A 84 15.49 3.54 15.71
C ALA A 84 14.90 4.41 16.83
N CYS A 85 14.19 5.48 16.43
CA CYS A 85 13.48 6.34 17.37
C CYS A 85 12.11 6.68 16.82
N ASP A 86 11.07 6.42 17.60
CA ASP A 86 9.72 6.88 17.29
C ASP A 86 9.47 8.25 17.91
N TRP A 87 8.90 9.15 17.14
CA TRP A 87 8.56 10.53 17.49
C TRP A 87 7.07 10.74 17.28
N VAL A 88 6.34 11.11 18.30
CA VAL A 88 4.92 11.42 18.22
C VAL A 88 4.71 12.86 18.68
N LEU A 89 4.31 13.72 17.75
CA LEU A 89 3.93 15.09 18.03
C LEU A 89 2.40 15.18 18.04
N THR A 90 1.83 15.62 19.18
CA THR A 90 0.41 15.93 19.32
C THR A 90 0.20 17.40 19.60
N SER A 91 -0.95 17.91 19.23
CA SER A 91 -1.32 19.31 19.37
C SER A 91 -2.79 19.44 19.79
N SER A 92 -3.13 20.51 20.52
CA SER A 92 -4.53 20.85 20.85
C SER A 92 -5.33 21.38 19.66
N ALA A 93 -4.68 21.64 18.53
CA ALA A 93 -5.27 22.10 17.27
C ALA A 93 -4.64 21.37 16.09
N ARG A 94 -5.13 21.62 14.86
CA ARG A 94 -4.51 21.06 13.65
C ARG A 94 -3.05 21.48 13.55
N LEU A 95 -2.14 20.54 13.28
CA LEU A 95 -0.71 20.80 13.16
C LEU A 95 -0.38 21.79 12.05
N SER A 96 -1.20 21.88 11.01
CA SER A 96 -1.04 22.84 9.90
C SER A 96 -1.42 24.29 10.22
N LEU A 97 -1.98 24.59 11.41
CA LEU A 97 -2.34 25.95 11.80
C LEU A 97 -1.13 26.84 12.10
N LEU A 98 -0.06 26.25 12.60
CA LEU A 98 1.20 26.91 12.82
C LEU A 98 2.27 26.21 11.98
N PRO A 99 3.09 26.91 11.17
CA PRO A 99 4.19 26.25 10.48
C PRO A 99 5.18 25.64 11.48
N ILE A 100 5.50 24.37 11.29
CA ILE A 100 6.44 23.62 12.11
C ILE A 100 7.38 22.88 11.16
N SER A 101 8.70 23.12 11.27
CA SER A 101 9.68 22.28 10.59
C SER A 101 10.19 21.16 11.49
N VAL A 102 10.51 20.04 10.87
CA VAL A 102 11.28 18.95 11.42
C VAL A 102 12.60 18.91 10.68
N GLU A 103 13.69 19.00 11.44
CA GLU A 103 15.04 19.02 10.89
C GLU A 103 15.89 17.93 11.55
N LEU A 104 16.69 17.24 10.76
CA LEU A 104 17.70 16.29 11.20
C LEU A 104 19.07 16.98 11.08
N VAL A 105 19.79 17.06 12.17
CA VAL A 105 21.10 17.74 12.22
C VAL A 105 22.15 16.78 12.71
N GLY A 106 23.11 16.47 11.86
CA GLY A 106 24.25 15.61 12.17
C GLY A 106 25.37 15.83 11.15
N SER A 107 26.61 15.44 11.50
CA SER A 107 27.78 15.57 10.61
C SER A 107 28.31 14.24 10.13
N ASP A 108 28.17 13.18 10.95
CA ASP A 108 28.81 11.88 10.73
C ASP A 108 27.82 10.71 10.89
N ALA A 109 26.53 10.98 10.74
CA ALA A 109 25.47 9.99 10.86
C ALA A 109 24.69 9.88 9.54
N ASP A 110 24.47 8.65 9.10
CA ASP A 110 23.40 8.36 8.14
C ASP A 110 22.09 8.35 8.93
N ILE A 111 21.19 9.27 8.57
CA ILE A 111 19.92 9.46 9.27
C ILE A 111 18.79 9.38 8.27
N GLU A 112 17.86 8.50 8.54
CA GLU A 112 16.64 8.34 7.78
C GLU A 112 15.46 8.81 8.60
N LEU A 113 14.50 9.51 7.97
CA LEU A 113 13.25 9.93 8.60
C LEU A 113 12.05 9.43 7.81
N PHE A 114 11.19 8.67 8.48
CA PHE A 114 9.96 8.13 7.89
C PHE A 114 8.75 8.73 8.55
N ARG A 115 7.75 8.94 7.73
CA ARG A 115 6.42 9.35 8.16
C ARG A 115 5.59 8.11 8.50
N GLY A 116 5.20 7.95 9.77
CA GLY A 116 4.23 6.95 10.19
C GLY A 116 2.79 7.42 9.93
N SER A 117 2.48 8.67 10.31
CA SER A 117 1.18 9.30 10.05
C SER A 117 1.33 10.82 9.92
N GLY A 118 0.32 11.48 9.35
CA GLY A 118 0.37 12.91 9.06
C GLY A 118 0.92 13.20 7.66
N GLU A 119 1.38 14.41 7.41
CA GLU A 119 1.89 14.84 6.10
C GLU A 119 3.08 15.78 6.28
N PHE A 120 4.07 15.66 5.40
CA PHE A 120 5.13 16.64 5.21
C PHE A 120 4.88 17.50 3.96
N ARG A 121 5.43 18.70 3.95
CA ARG A 121 5.39 19.59 2.80
C ARG A 121 6.67 20.40 2.70
N HIS A 122 6.92 20.96 1.51
CA HIS A 122 7.85 22.08 1.35
C HIS A 122 7.16 23.38 1.75
N ASP A 123 7.92 24.35 2.24
CA ASP A 123 7.38 25.64 2.64
C ASP A 123 8.36 26.77 2.29
N ALA A 124 7.83 27.90 1.84
CA ALA A 124 8.61 29.05 1.47
C ALA A 124 9.30 29.76 2.66
N LEU A 125 8.91 29.45 3.90
CA LEU A 125 9.54 29.96 5.11
C LEU A 125 11.00 29.54 5.24
N ASP A 126 11.34 28.34 4.77
CA ASP A 126 12.71 27.85 4.68
C ASP A 126 12.85 26.90 3.48
N PRO A 127 13.14 27.44 2.30
CA PRO A 127 13.28 26.63 1.08
C PRO A 127 14.46 25.65 1.12
N SER A 128 15.40 25.80 2.05
CA SER A 128 16.51 24.86 2.22
C SER A 128 16.07 23.50 2.79
N LEU A 129 14.90 23.44 3.41
CA LEU A 129 14.30 22.23 3.95
C LEU A 129 13.48 21.55 2.85
N SER A 130 14.14 20.77 2.00
CA SER A 130 13.53 20.14 0.83
C SER A 130 13.99 18.69 0.60
N ALA A 131 14.51 18.02 1.63
CA ALA A 131 15.17 16.73 1.53
C ALA A 131 14.22 15.50 1.58
N GLY A 132 12.93 15.69 1.38
CA GLY A 132 11.97 14.58 1.38
C GLY A 132 11.66 14.06 -0.01
N ASP A 133 11.48 12.76 -0.12
CA ASP A 133 10.99 12.07 -1.31
C ASP A 133 9.95 11.00 -0.96
N ASN A 134 9.54 10.19 -1.93
CA ASN A 134 8.56 9.11 -1.74
C ASN A 134 9.20 7.71 -1.72
N THR A 135 10.54 7.61 -1.71
CA THR A 135 11.20 6.31 -1.64
C THR A 135 10.94 5.63 -0.30
N HIS A 136 11.12 4.31 -0.24
CA HIS A 136 10.92 3.50 0.97
C HIS A 136 9.52 3.66 1.61
N SER A 137 8.50 4.01 0.81
CA SER A 137 7.13 4.24 1.31
C SER A 137 6.24 3.00 1.30
N ILE A 138 6.78 1.82 0.94
CA ILE A 138 6.05 0.56 0.98
C ILE A 138 5.76 0.15 2.42
N ASN A 139 4.50 0.13 2.80
CA ASN A 139 4.08 -0.24 4.16
C ASN A 139 4.09 -1.76 4.41
N SER A 140 4.30 -2.15 5.67
CA SER A 140 3.98 -3.49 6.15
C SER A 140 2.43 -3.72 6.10
N PRO A 141 1.94 -4.94 5.73
CA PRO A 141 2.71 -6.15 5.41
C PRO A 141 3.18 -6.26 3.94
N SER A 142 2.91 -5.27 3.08
CA SER A 142 3.22 -5.32 1.64
C SER A 142 4.72 -5.43 1.35
N SER A 143 5.58 -5.01 2.30
CA SER A 143 7.03 -5.18 2.23
C SER A 143 7.52 -6.61 2.46
N ALA A 144 6.66 -7.53 2.95
CA ALA A 144 7.07 -8.91 3.21
C ALA A 144 7.47 -9.65 1.92
N PRO A 145 8.51 -10.52 1.97
CA PRO A 145 9.03 -11.21 0.78
C PRO A 145 7.99 -12.08 0.06
N ALA A 146 7.11 -12.73 0.82
CA ALA A 146 6.09 -13.65 0.28
C ALA A 146 4.81 -12.97 -0.22
N VAL A 147 4.69 -11.66 -0.04
CA VAL A 147 3.49 -10.89 -0.40
C VAL A 147 3.69 -10.25 -1.77
N ILE A 148 2.70 -10.37 -2.64
CA ILE A 148 2.64 -9.60 -3.89
C ILE A 148 2.18 -8.19 -3.56
N CYS A 149 3.09 -7.24 -3.65
CA CYS A 149 2.83 -5.82 -3.42
C CYS A 149 2.28 -5.17 -4.69
N VAL A 150 1.13 -4.51 -4.57
CA VAL A 150 0.43 -3.90 -5.71
C VAL A 150 0.48 -2.39 -5.61
N GLY A 151 0.98 -1.75 -6.65
CA GLY A 151 0.88 -0.31 -6.85
C GLY A 151 -0.35 0.07 -7.69
N ALA A 152 -0.67 1.35 -7.73
CA ALA A 152 -1.85 1.86 -8.43
C ALA A 152 -1.49 2.71 -9.65
N THR A 153 -2.15 2.44 -10.77
CA THR A 153 -2.12 3.25 -11.99
C THR A 153 -3.43 4.00 -12.18
N GLY A 154 -3.38 5.07 -12.98
CA GLY A 154 -4.56 5.75 -13.48
C GLY A 154 -5.33 4.83 -14.41
N TYR A 155 -6.66 4.93 -14.39
CA TYR A 155 -7.55 4.22 -15.31
C TYR A 155 -8.48 5.19 -16.03
N ARG A 156 -9.29 5.90 -15.24
CA ARG A 156 -10.15 6.97 -15.75
C ARG A 156 -9.92 8.23 -14.92
N THR A 157 -10.04 9.39 -15.54
CA THR A 157 -9.85 10.69 -14.90
C THR A 157 -11.16 11.30 -14.44
N TRP A 158 -12.29 10.75 -14.84
CA TRP A 158 -13.63 11.25 -14.50
C TRP A 158 -14.67 10.11 -14.51
N PHE A 159 -15.81 10.38 -13.88
CA PHE A 159 -17.02 9.58 -13.97
C PHE A 159 -18.25 10.49 -13.81
N VAL A 160 -19.41 9.99 -14.19
CA VAL A 160 -20.71 10.66 -13.93
C VAL A 160 -21.35 9.99 -12.72
N ASN A 161 -21.74 10.78 -11.72
CA ASN A 161 -22.44 10.27 -10.56
C ASN A 161 -23.97 10.09 -10.85
N TYR A 162 -24.69 9.51 -9.89
CA TYR A 162 -26.13 9.25 -10.04
C TYR A 162 -26.98 10.52 -10.19
N LEU A 163 -26.48 11.69 -9.79
CA LEU A 163 -27.11 12.99 -9.99
C LEU A 163 -26.88 13.57 -11.40
N GLY A 164 -26.13 12.86 -12.27
CA GLY A 164 -25.74 13.35 -13.60
C GLY A 164 -24.58 14.34 -13.57
N GLU A 165 -23.90 14.51 -12.44
CA GLU A 165 -22.75 15.41 -12.30
C GLU A 165 -21.45 14.72 -12.71
N THR A 166 -20.66 15.39 -13.54
CA THR A 166 -19.31 14.92 -13.85
C THR A 166 -18.37 15.22 -12.69
N LYS A 167 -17.76 14.17 -12.15
CA LYS A 167 -16.71 14.24 -11.13
C LYS A 167 -15.35 13.98 -11.77
N VAL A 168 -14.43 14.90 -11.59
CA VAL A 168 -13.07 14.81 -12.16
C VAL A 168 -12.08 14.60 -11.02
N TYR A 169 -11.33 13.49 -11.09
CA TYR A 169 -10.22 13.16 -10.19
C TYR A 169 -9.05 12.73 -11.06
N ASN A 170 -8.25 13.70 -11.49
CA ASN A 170 -7.14 13.46 -12.40
C ASN A 170 -5.82 13.27 -11.63
N ASN A 171 -5.51 12.04 -11.28
CA ASN A 171 -4.23 11.64 -10.70
C ASN A 171 -3.37 10.83 -11.68
N GLY A 172 -3.49 11.13 -12.97
CA GLY A 172 -2.81 10.44 -14.05
C GLY A 172 -3.77 9.71 -14.99
N THR A 173 -3.30 9.45 -16.19
CA THR A 173 -4.02 8.72 -17.25
C THR A 173 -3.75 7.21 -17.16
N GLY A 174 -4.35 6.43 -18.07
CA GLY A 174 -4.17 4.98 -18.12
C GLY A 174 -2.69 4.59 -18.16
N GLY A 175 -2.29 3.70 -17.28
CA GLY A 175 -0.93 3.21 -17.15
C GLY A 175 0.05 4.11 -16.39
N VAL A 176 -0.29 5.38 -16.11
CA VAL A 176 0.54 6.27 -15.30
C VAL A 176 0.35 5.96 -13.81
N ARG A 177 1.45 5.83 -13.08
CA ARG A 177 1.43 5.65 -11.62
C ARG A 177 0.73 6.84 -10.96
N THR A 178 -0.21 6.57 -10.07
CA THR A 178 -0.89 7.62 -9.29
C THR A 178 0.04 8.18 -8.22
N PRO A 179 -0.07 9.49 -7.88
CA PRO A 179 0.80 10.12 -6.87
C PRO A 179 0.72 9.46 -5.48
N PHE A 180 -0.42 8.86 -5.13
CA PHE A 180 -0.61 8.18 -3.85
C PHE A 180 -0.03 6.77 -3.80
N SER A 181 0.38 6.19 -4.93
CA SER A 181 0.98 4.86 -4.96
C SER A 181 2.38 4.89 -4.34
N ALA A 182 2.58 4.07 -3.31
CA ALA A 182 3.85 3.94 -2.63
C ALA A 182 4.97 3.46 -3.58
N VAL A 183 6.21 3.80 -3.23
CA VAL A 183 7.42 3.57 -4.02
C VAL A 183 8.43 2.80 -3.18
N GLY A 184 9.12 1.85 -3.78
CA GLY A 184 10.23 1.14 -3.18
C GLY A 184 11.54 1.96 -3.14
N PRO A 185 12.64 1.29 -2.83
CA PRO A 185 12.75 -0.11 -2.45
C PRO A 185 12.20 -0.39 -1.04
N THR A 186 12.18 -1.67 -0.65
CA THR A 186 12.04 -2.03 0.76
C THR A 186 13.33 -1.76 1.51
N TRP A 187 13.31 -1.86 2.85
CA TRP A 187 14.47 -1.65 3.71
C TRP A 187 15.69 -2.51 3.40
N ASP A 188 15.44 -3.73 2.96
CA ASP A 188 16.44 -4.70 2.55
C ASP A 188 16.79 -4.61 1.06
N GLY A 189 16.43 -3.49 0.42
CA GLY A 189 16.80 -3.17 -0.96
C GLY A 189 16.01 -3.90 -2.04
N ARG A 190 14.97 -4.68 -1.69
CA ARG A 190 14.15 -5.36 -2.70
C ARG A 190 13.27 -4.39 -3.46
N ILE A 191 13.12 -4.63 -4.76
CA ILE A 191 12.20 -3.87 -5.59
C ILE A 191 10.75 -4.19 -5.18
N LYS A 192 9.99 -3.14 -4.88
CA LYS A 192 8.55 -3.14 -4.68
C LYS A 192 8.00 -1.81 -5.24
N PRO A 193 6.74 -1.77 -5.72
CA PRO A 193 5.77 -2.86 -5.80
C PRO A 193 6.23 -3.97 -6.75
N ASP A 194 5.59 -5.16 -6.70
CA ASP A 194 5.85 -6.22 -7.67
C ASP A 194 5.12 -5.97 -8.98
N VAL A 195 3.91 -5.42 -8.91
CA VAL A 195 3.01 -5.23 -10.04
C VAL A 195 2.11 -4.01 -9.82
N MET A 196 1.66 -3.40 -10.91
CA MET A 196 0.68 -2.33 -10.90
C MET A 196 -0.69 -2.83 -11.37
N ALA A 197 -1.75 -2.14 -10.93
CA ALA A 197 -3.09 -2.32 -11.48
C ALA A 197 -3.88 -1.01 -11.40
N PRO A 198 -4.97 -0.84 -12.18
CA PRO A 198 -5.85 0.31 -12.07
C PRO A 198 -6.36 0.52 -10.65
N GLY A 199 -6.11 1.72 -10.09
CA GLY A 199 -6.50 2.09 -8.73
C GLY A 199 -7.19 3.45 -8.62
N GLN A 200 -7.44 4.14 -9.74
CA GLN A 200 -8.07 5.45 -9.79
C GLN A 200 -9.48 5.37 -10.37
N ASN A 201 -10.46 5.94 -9.68
CA ASN A 201 -11.87 5.96 -10.09
C ASN A 201 -12.43 4.56 -10.41
N ILE A 202 -12.12 3.59 -9.58
CA ILE A 202 -12.61 2.23 -9.69
C ILE A 202 -14.04 2.16 -9.18
N ILE A 203 -14.95 1.72 -10.04
CA ILE A 203 -16.36 1.57 -9.71
C ILE A 203 -16.61 0.14 -9.22
N SER A 204 -17.08 0.02 -7.99
CA SER A 204 -17.37 -1.27 -7.36
C SER A 204 -18.59 -1.18 -6.46
N SER A 205 -19.12 -2.35 -6.06
CA SER A 205 -20.24 -2.43 -5.13
C SER A 205 -19.83 -1.94 -3.73
N TYR A 206 -20.77 -1.28 -3.05
CA TYR A 206 -20.61 -0.81 -1.68
C TYR A 206 -21.51 -1.58 -0.72
N SER A 207 -21.04 -1.71 0.53
CA SER A 207 -21.81 -2.37 1.58
C SER A 207 -23.09 -1.60 1.89
N THR A 208 -24.24 -2.25 1.79
CA THR A 208 -25.52 -1.68 2.18
C THR A 208 -25.57 -1.29 3.67
N PHE A 209 -24.88 -2.03 4.54
CA PHE A 209 -24.77 -1.69 5.97
C PHE A 209 -23.96 -0.42 6.19
N PHE A 210 -22.92 -0.19 5.41
CA PHE A 210 -22.16 1.05 5.46
C PHE A 210 -23.02 2.24 5.04
N ILE A 211 -23.77 2.10 3.93
CA ILE A 211 -24.64 3.16 3.40
C ILE A 211 -25.78 3.49 4.38
N SER A 212 -26.37 2.50 5.03
CA SER A 212 -27.49 2.68 5.96
C SER A 212 -27.09 3.13 7.37
N ASN A 213 -25.80 3.15 7.70
CA ASN A 213 -25.33 3.60 9.02
C ASN A 213 -25.47 5.12 9.15
N PRO A 214 -26.22 5.62 10.15
CA PRO A 214 -26.38 7.06 10.37
C PRO A 214 -25.07 7.82 10.56
N ALA A 215 -24.02 7.18 11.09
CA ALA A 215 -22.69 7.78 11.22
C ALA A 215 -22.05 8.09 9.86
N ASN A 216 -22.51 7.46 8.80
CA ASN A 216 -22.07 7.66 7.43
C ASN A 216 -23.06 8.49 6.59
N ALA A 217 -24.10 9.07 7.22
CA ALA A 217 -25.06 9.94 6.57
C ALA A 217 -24.35 11.20 6.06
N GLY A 218 -24.06 11.31 4.81
CA GLY A 218 -23.25 12.36 4.19
C GLY A 218 -21.94 11.83 3.62
N PHE A 219 -21.66 10.54 3.80
CA PHE A 219 -20.65 9.87 3.00
C PHE A 219 -21.00 10.06 1.51
N PRO A 220 -20.00 10.41 0.68
CA PRO A 220 -20.24 11.25 -0.47
C PRO A 220 -21.14 10.56 -1.49
N LEU A 221 -22.41 10.93 -1.49
CA LEU A 221 -23.33 10.70 -2.59
C LEU A 221 -22.71 11.14 -3.94
N SER A 222 -21.76 12.06 -3.89
CA SER A 222 -20.96 12.46 -5.05
C SER A 222 -20.16 11.32 -5.68
N SER A 223 -19.82 10.27 -4.93
CA SER A 223 -19.12 9.09 -5.42
C SER A 223 -20.05 7.95 -5.84
N ASP A 224 -21.34 8.04 -5.52
CA ASP A 224 -22.38 7.10 -5.95
C ASP A 224 -22.62 7.26 -7.45
N VAL A 225 -22.30 6.22 -8.19
CA VAL A 225 -22.49 6.20 -9.65
C VAL A 225 -23.87 5.72 -10.01
N ARG A 226 -24.37 4.72 -9.29
CA ARG A 226 -25.69 4.15 -9.46
C ARG A 226 -26.09 3.37 -8.23
N HIS A 227 -27.39 3.39 -7.90
CA HIS A 227 -27.93 2.55 -6.86
C HIS A 227 -29.35 2.06 -7.20
N PHE A 228 -29.81 1.07 -6.46
CA PHE A 228 -31.21 0.61 -6.43
C PHE A 228 -31.58 0.22 -5.00
N THR A 229 -32.89 0.19 -4.75
CA THR A 229 -33.42 -0.25 -3.45
C THR A 229 -34.12 -1.60 -3.63
N TYR A 230 -33.79 -2.53 -2.74
CA TYR A 230 -34.45 -3.84 -2.67
C TYR A 230 -34.64 -4.23 -1.20
N ALA A 231 -35.84 -4.73 -0.85
CA ALA A 231 -36.21 -5.12 0.51
C ALA A 231 -35.86 -4.05 1.57
N GLY A 232 -36.10 -2.77 1.26
CA GLY A 232 -35.85 -1.64 2.16
C GLY A 232 -34.37 -1.28 2.35
N ARG A 233 -33.45 -1.84 1.57
CA ARG A 233 -32.02 -1.55 1.61
C ARG A 233 -31.53 -0.97 0.31
N THR A 234 -30.60 -0.01 0.39
CA THR A 234 -29.93 0.59 -0.78
C THR A 234 -28.65 -0.18 -1.12
N TYR A 235 -28.51 -0.53 -2.36
CA TYR A 235 -27.34 -1.16 -2.96
C TYR A 235 -26.74 -0.21 -3.97
N ALA A 236 -25.48 0.15 -3.81
CA ALA A 236 -24.84 1.16 -4.65
C ALA A 236 -23.55 0.66 -5.28
N TRP A 237 -23.21 1.23 -6.43
CA TRP A 237 -21.90 1.20 -7.04
C TRP A 237 -21.28 2.58 -6.91
N MET A 238 -20.15 2.65 -6.24
CA MET A 238 -19.44 3.89 -5.98
C MET A 238 -18.07 3.89 -6.62
N SER A 239 -17.61 5.06 -7.05
CA SER A 239 -16.25 5.27 -7.50
C SER A 239 -15.34 5.53 -6.31
N ASN A 240 -14.19 4.86 -6.27
CA ASN A 240 -13.16 5.08 -5.26
C ASN A 240 -11.77 4.98 -5.87
N GLY A 241 -10.75 5.49 -5.14
CA GLY A 241 -9.35 5.46 -5.56
C GLY A 241 -8.42 5.05 -4.42
N GLY A 242 -7.33 4.39 -4.79
CA GLY A 242 -6.30 3.92 -3.87
C GLY A 242 -5.67 2.61 -4.32
N THR A 243 -4.51 2.28 -3.78
CA THR A 243 -3.92 0.94 -3.92
C THR A 243 -4.82 -0.14 -3.34
N SER A 244 -5.72 0.22 -2.41
CA SER A 244 -6.78 -0.64 -1.89
C SER A 244 -7.78 -1.10 -2.96
N MET A 245 -7.91 -0.36 -4.08
CA MET A 245 -8.73 -0.71 -5.24
C MET A 245 -7.93 -1.47 -6.30
N ALA A 246 -6.62 -1.22 -6.41
CA ALA A 246 -5.72 -1.93 -7.31
C ALA A 246 -5.45 -3.38 -6.84
N SER A 247 -5.26 -3.60 -5.54
CA SER A 247 -5.00 -4.91 -4.95
C SER A 247 -6.05 -5.98 -5.31
N PRO A 248 -7.36 -5.74 -5.14
CA PRO A 248 -8.38 -6.73 -5.50
C PRO A 248 -8.47 -6.98 -7.02
N VAL A 249 -8.05 -6.05 -7.87
CA VAL A 249 -7.93 -6.30 -9.31
C VAL A 249 -6.88 -7.39 -9.55
N VAL A 250 -5.68 -7.26 -8.97
CA VAL A 250 -4.63 -8.31 -9.07
C VAL A 250 -5.09 -9.61 -8.45
N ALA A 251 -5.73 -9.56 -7.27
CA ALA A 251 -6.24 -10.77 -6.61
C ALA A 251 -7.29 -11.50 -7.47
N GLY A 252 -8.19 -10.77 -8.12
CA GLY A 252 -9.17 -11.34 -9.04
C GLY A 252 -8.53 -11.98 -10.27
N VAL A 253 -7.52 -11.34 -10.85
CA VAL A 253 -6.76 -11.91 -11.98
C VAL A 253 -6.03 -13.19 -11.56
N ILE A 254 -5.35 -13.18 -10.41
CA ILE A 254 -4.66 -14.36 -9.89
C ILE A 254 -5.65 -15.49 -9.57
N ALA A 255 -6.87 -15.17 -9.09
CA ALA A 255 -7.91 -16.16 -8.87
C ALA A 255 -8.31 -16.89 -10.18
N LEU A 256 -8.41 -16.16 -11.30
CA LEU A 256 -8.63 -16.77 -12.62
C LEU A 256 -7.43 -17.65 -13.05
N TRP A 257 -6.21 -17.23 -12.77
CA TRP A 257 -5.02 -18.03 -13.08
C TRP A 257 -4.95 -19.28 -12.22
N LEU A 258 -5.33 -19.20 -10.94
CA LEU A 258 -5.42 -20.36 -10.03
C LEU A 258 -6.53 -21.35 -10.47
N GLN A 259 -7.60 -20.85 -11.08
CA GLN A 259 -8.61 -21.75 -11.66
C GLN A 259 -8.03 -22.58 -12.81
N ALA A 260 -7.13 -22.00 -13.62
CA ALA A 260 -6.43 -22.69 -14.70
C ALA A 260 -5.29 -23.59 -14.18
N CYS A 261 -4.59 -23.16 -13.13
CA CYS A 261 -3.47 -23.87 -12.50
C CYS A 261 -3.52 -23.73 -10.97
N PRO A 262 -4.21 -24.63 -10.23
CA PRO A 262 -4.39 -24.54 -8.78
C PRO A 262 -3.11 -24.63 -7.94
N THR A 263 -1.99 -24.98 -8.55
CA THR A 263 -0.68 -25.11 -7.88
C THR A 263 0.19 -23.88 -8.01
N LEU A 264 -0.28 -22.79 -8.64
CA LEU A 264 0.48 -21.55 -8.74
C LEU A 264 0.84 -21.01 -7.36
N THR A 265 2.11 -20.61 -7.23
CA THR A 265 2.64 -19.93 -6.06
C THR A 265 2.75 -18.43 -6.31
N ALA A 266 2.97 -17.64 -5.26
CA ALA A 266 3.26 -16.20 -5.41
C ALA A 266 4.49 -15.96 -6.31
N ARG A 267 5.49 -16.84 -6.22
CA ARG A 267 6.69 -16.76 -7.07
C ARG A 267 6.35 -16.98 -8.54
N ASP A 268 5.52 -17.98 -8.84
CA ASP A 268 5.08 -18.22 -10.23
C ASP A 268 4.32 -17.02 -10.79
N CYS A 269 3.49 -16.36 -9.98
CA CYS A 269 2.80 -15.13 -10.37
C CYS A 269 3.80 -14.00 -10.71
N ILE A 270 4.84 -13.82 -9.90
CA ILE A 270 5.89 -12.82 -10.17
C ILE A 270 6.64 -13.15 -11.47
N ASP A 271 6.95 -14.41 -11.71
CA ASP A 271 7.59 -14.85 -12.96
C ASP A 271 6.67 -14.62 -14.19
N ILE A 272 5.35 -14.76 -14.03
CA ILE A 272 4.38 -14.42 -15.07
C ILE A 272 4.35 -12.90 -15.31
N PHE A 273 4.34 -12.08 -14.24
CA PHE A 273 4.39 -10.62 -14.36
C PHE A 273 5.59 -10.18 -15.17
N SER A 274 6.77 -10.81 -14.94
CA SER A 274 8.01 -10.43 -15.62
C SER A 274 7.93 -10.48 -17.15
N THR A 275 7.06 -11.32 -17.67
CA THR A 275 6.92 -11.58 -19.11
C THR A 275 5.63 -11.05 -19.74
N THR A 276 4.63 -10.71 -18.92
CA THR A 276 3.27 -10.42 -19.45
C THR A 276 2.74 -9.03 -19.12
N CYS A 277 3.31 -8.33 -18.13
CA CYS A 277 2.85 -7.00 -17.73
C CYS A 277 3.04 -5.95 -18.83
N HIS A 278 2.13 -5.00 -18.89
CA HIS A 278 2.26 -3.81 -19.75
C HIS A 278 3.30 -2.84 -19.15
N ARG A 279 4.23 -2.40 -19.98
CA ARG A 279 5.28 -1.44 -19.64
C ARG A 279 5.00 -0.14 -20.37
N TYR A 280 4.22 0.74 -19.74
CA TYR A 280 3.75 1.97 -20.37
C TYR A 280 4.84 3.02 -20.57
N ASP A 281 5.87 3.03 -19.72
CA ASP A 281 6.99 3.95 -19.86
C ASP A 281 8.22 3.22 -20.42
N PRO A 282 8.52 3.39 -21.71
CA PRO A 282 9.66 2.72 -22.34
C PRO A 282 11.03 3.29 -21.93
N SER A 283 11.05 4.44 -21.25
CA SER A 283 12.28 5.04 -20.73
C SER A 283 12.78 4.35 -19.45
N LEU A 284 11.92 3.56 -18.79
CA LEU A 284 12.25 2.86 -17.56
C LEU A 284 12.72 1.43 -17.83
N THR A 285 13.67 0.99 -17.02
CA THR A 285 14.03 -0.42 -16.92
C THR A 285 13.06 -1.13 -15.97
N TYR A 286 12.64 -2.34 -16.30
CA TYR A 286 11.73 -3.15 -15.49
C TYR A 286 12.40 -4.45 -15.04
N PRO A 287 12.19 -4.90 -13.76
CA PRO A 287 11.37 -4.24 -12.74
C PRO A 287 12.06 -3.01 -12.15
N ASN A 288 11.27 -2.08 -11.58
CA ASN A 288 11.77 -0.90 -10.89
C ASN A 288 10.90 -0.53 -9.67
N ASN A 289 11.38 0.38 -8.83
CA ASN A 289 10.74 0.75 -7.57
C ASN A 289 9.42 1.55 -7.73
N PHE A 290 9.09 2.00 -8.93
CA PHE A 290 7.88 2.79 -9.23
C PHE A 290 6.74 1.93 -9.77
N TYR A 291 7.06 0.93 -10.60
CA TYR A 291 6.09 0.15 -11.36
C TYR A 291 6.23 -1.36 -11.17
N GLY A 292 7.24 -1.85 -10.44
CA GLY A 292 7.55 -3.27 -10.42
C GLY A 292 7.80 -3.79 -11.84
N TYR A 293 7.13 -4.87 -12.20
CA TYR A 293 7.18 -5.45 -13.54
C TYR A 293 6.29 -4.74 -14.57
N GLY A 294 5.44 -3.79 -14.13
CA GLY A 294 4.48 -3.07 -14.97
C GLY A 294 3.03 -3.32 -14.54
N GLU A 295 2.07 -2.90 -15.36
CA GLU A 295 0.64 -3.12 -15.10
C GLU A 295 0.21 -4.52 -15.52
N ILE A 296 -0.55 -5.19 -14.67
CA ILE A 296 -1.01 -6.56 -14.88
C ILE A 296 -1.84 -6.69 -16.17
N ASP A 297 -1.50 -7.67 -17.01
CA ASP A 297 -2.33 -8.10 -18.14
C ASP A 297 -2.99 -9.45 -17.81
N ALA A 298 -4.27 -9.39 -17.48
CA ALA A 298 -5.04 -10.57 -17.09
C ALA A 298 -5.06 -11.65 -18.19
N TYR A 299 -5.18 -11.24 -19.43
CA TYR A 299 -5.31 -12.15 -20.57
C TYR A 299 -3.96 -12.73 -21.01
N ALA A 300 -2.94 -11.89 -21.13
CA ALA A 300 -1.59 -12.36 -21.45
C ALA A 300 -1.06 -13.31 -20.36
N GLY A 301 -1.29 -12.97 -19.08
CA GLY A 301 -0.94 -13.84 -17.96
C GLY A 301 -1.69 -15.17 -17.97
N LEU A 302 -3.00 -15.17 -18.26
CA LEU A 302 -3.76 -16.42 -18.39
C LEU A 302 -3.23 -17.29 -19.54
N LYS A 303 -2.90 -16.70 -20.68
CA LYS A 303 -2.26 -17.46 -21.78
C LYS A 303 -0.94 -18.08 -21.35
N GLU A 304 -0.13 -17.37 -20.60
CA GLU A 304 1.16 -17.89 -20.10
C GLU A 304 0.94 -19.03 -19.11
N VAL A 305 -0.05 -18.91 -18.19
CA VAL A 305 -0.45 -20.01 -17.28
C VAL A 305 -0.85 -21.25 -18.07
N LEU A 306 -1.72 -21.10 -19.07
CA LEU A 306 -2.18 -22.23 -19.90
C LEU A 306 -1.03 -22.85 -20.68
N ARG A 307 -0.10 -22.03 -21.22
CA ARG A 307 1.11 -22.51 -21.89
C ARG A 307 1.99 -23.33 -20.95
N ARG A 308 2.20 -22.89 -19.70
CA ARG A 308 2.96 -23.64 -18.68
C ARG A 308 2.31 -24.96 -18.34
N VAL A 309 1.00 -24.97 -18.14
CA VAL A 309 0.21 -26.19 -17.88
C VAL A 309 0.34 -27.16 -19.06
N ALA A 310 0.21 -26.69 -20.30
CA ALA A 310 0.31 -27.51 -21.50
C ALA A 310 1.74 -28.08 -21.71
N ALA A 311 2.76 -27.32 -21.33
CA ALA A 311 4.16 -27.74 -21.43
C ALA A 311 4.57 -28.70 -20.30
N GLY A 312 3.70 -28.97 -19.30
CA GLY A 312 4.00 -29.83 -18.15
C GLY A 312 5.08 -29.25 -17.23
N ILE A 313 5.30 -27.94 -17.27
CA ILE A 313 6.28 -27.25 -16.43
C ILE A 313 5.74 -27.23 -15.00
N GLU A 314 6.23 -28.12 -14.15
CA GLU A 314 6.04 -28.03 -12.71
C GLU A 314 6.91 -26.89 -12.17
N SER A 315 6.35 -26.04 -11.29
CA SER A 315 7.14 -25.01 -10.63
C SER A 315 8.24 -25.67 -9.77
N VAL A 316 9.48 -25.36 -10.07
CA VAL A 316 10.61 -25.76 -9.23
C VAL A 316 10.72 -24.71 -8.12
N ASN A 317 10.29 -25.06 -6.91
CA ASN A 317 10.56 -24.23 -5.74
C ASN A 317 12.07 -24.21 -5.50
N GLY A 318 12.61 -23.06 -5.07
CA GLY A 318 14.05 -22.79 -4.89
C GLY A 318 14.81 -23.77 -3.98
N ASP A 319 14.16 -24.72 -3.35
CA ASP A 319 14.73 -25.79 -2.50
C ASP A 319 14.97 -27.11 -3.24
N GLY A 320 14.84 -27.14 -4.58
CA GLY A 320 15.07 -28.35 -5.36
C GLY A 320 14.04 -29.47 -5.16
N MET A 321 12.97 -29.20 -4.41
CA MET A 321 11.87 -30.16 -4.27
C MET A 321 10.87 -29.99 -5.41
N THR A 322 10.90 -30.88 -6.37
CA THR A 322 9.78 -31.12 -7.29
C THR A 322 8.54 -31.52 -6.48
N ARG A 323 7.57 -30.62 -6.33
CA ARG A 323 6.25 -31.07 -5.88
C ARG A 323 5.69 -32.01 -6.95
N ARG A 324 5.68 -33.27 -6.64
CA ARG A 324 4.90 -34.25 -7.45
C ARG A 324 3.49 -33.69 -7.58
N ARG A 325 2.92 -33.71 -8.80
CA ARG A 325 1.48 -33.50 -9.02
C ARG A 325 0.78 -34.22 -7.89
N ALA A 326 -0.05 -33.51 -7.11
CA ALA A 326 -0.92 -34.17 -6.15
C ALA A 326 -1.64 -35.25 -6.95
N ALA A 327 -1.39 -36.51 -6.59
CA ALA A 327 -2.05 -37.60 -7.22
C ALA A 327 -3.54 -37.27 -7.20
N HIS A 328 -4.20 -37.43 -8.32
CA HIS A 328 -5.61 -37.18 -8.48
C HIS A 328 -6.31 -37.88 -7.29
N ASP A 329 -6.85 -37.09 -6.34
CA ASP A 329 -7.43 -37.61 -5.11
C ASP A 329 -8.78 -38.30 -5.34
N GLY A 330 -9.14 -38.44 -6.61
CA GLY A 330 -10.38 -39.10 -7.02
C GLY A 330 -11.65 -38.30 -6.68
N ARG A 331 -11.55 -37.17 -6.02
CA ARG A 331 -12.72 -36.40 -5.58
C ARG A 331 -13.55 -35.90 -6.76
N VAL A 332 -14.86 -36.08 -6.64
CA VAL A 332 -15.87 -35.68 -7.62
C VAL A 332 -16.74 -34.59 -7.01
N TYR A 333 -17.00 -33.57 -7.82
CA TYR A 333 -17.80 -32.41 -7.42
C TYR A 333 -18.92 -32.16 -8.43
N THR A 334 -20.02 -31.61 -7.98
CA THR A 334 -21.05 -31.04 -8.86
C THR A 334 -20.53 -29.75 -9.53
N LEU A 335 -21.23 -29.22 -10.53
CA LEU A 335 -20.84 -28.01 -11.23
C LEU A 335 -20.83 -26.74 -10.34
N ASP A 336 -21.62 -26.78 -9.25
CA ASP A 336 -21.65 -25.74 -8.21
C ASP A 336 -20.60 -25.93 -7.10
N GLY A 337 -19.66 -26.91 -7.29
CA GLY A 337 -18.51 -27.10 -6.39
C GLY A 337 -18.79 -27.98 -5.17
N ARG A 338 -19.95 -28.60 -5.04
CA ARG A 338 -20.29 -29.50 -3.93
C ARG A 338 -19.60 -30.84 -4.11
N PHE A 339 -18.85 -31.29 -3.09
CA PHE A 339 -18.26 -32.63 -3.06
C PHE A 339 -19.34 -33.70 -3.00
N VAL A 340 -19.27 -34.71 -3.86
CA VAL A 340 -20.28 -35.80 -3.97
C VAL A 340 -19.70 -37.21 -3.86
N GLY A 341 -18.38 -37.36 -3.77
CA GLY A 341 -17.73 -38.65 -3.58
C GLY A 341 -16.40 -38.77 -4.31
N THR A 342 -15.84 -39.97 -4.28
CA THR A 342 -14.57 -40.29 -4.98
C THR A 342 -14.74 -41.30 -6.10
N ASP A 343 -15.94 -41.89 -6.23
CA ASP A 343 -16.23 -42.91 -7.20
C ASP A 343 -17.40 -42.51 -8.11
N MET A 344 -17.07 -42.08 -9.33
CA MET A 344 -18.04 -41.69 -10.34
C MET A 344 -19.08 -42.80 -10.63
N SER A 345 -18.71 -44.08 -10.51
CA SER A 345 -19.60 -45.17 -10.84
C SER A 345 -20.84 -45.25 -9.95
N LYS A 346 -20.75 -44.70 -8.75
CA LYS A 346 -21.81 -44.71 -7.73
C LYS A 346 -22.71 -43.48 -7.74
N LEU A 347 -22.40 -42.48 -8.59
CA LEU A 347 -23.18 -41.27 -8.67
C LEU A 347 -24.36 -41.40 -9.64
N PRO A 348 -25.43 -40.65 -9.53
CA PRO A 348 -26.48 -40.55 -10.52
C PRO A 348 -25.99 -40.09 -11.90
N HIS A 349 -26.78 -40.30 -12.93
CA HIS A 349 -26.49 -39.67 -14.24
C HIS A 349 -26.48 -38.15 -14.10
N GLY A 350 -25.44 -37.52 -14.59
CA GLY A 350 -25.25 -36.08 -14.45
C GLY A 350 -23.89 -35.57 -14.96
N ILE A 351 -23.67 -34.30 -14.77
CA ILE A 351 -22.41 -33.65 -15.12
C ILE A 351 -21.66 -33.31 -13.82
N TYR A 352 -20.40 -33.74 -13.75
CA TYR A 352 -19.54 -33.62 -12.59
C TYR A 352 -18.17 -33.03 -12.95
N VAL A 353 -17.41 -32.61 -11.96
CA VAL A 353 -16.02 -32.22 -12.08
C VAL A 353 -15.15 -33.19 -11.28
N GLN A 354 -14.20 -33.81 -11.95
CA GLN A 354 -13.18 -34.67 -11.33
C GLN A 354 -11.82 -34.31 -11.90
N GLY A 355 -10.88 -33.96 -11.02
CA GLY A 355 -9.55 -33.57 -11.42
C GLY A 355 -9.51 -32.35 -12.33
N GLY A 356 -10.37 -31.39 -12.08
CA GLY A 356 -10.47 -30.18 -12.91
C GLY A 356 -11.10 -30.40 -14.29
N LYS A 357 -11.57 -31.64 -14.60
CA LYS A 357 -12.22 -31.93 -15.89
C LYS A 357 -13.70 -32.15 -15.70
N LYS A 358 -14.48 -31.64 -16.65
CA LYS A 358 -15.92 -31.89 -16.73
C LYS A 358 -16.15 -33.35 -17.21
N MET A 359 -16.88 -34.11 -16.46
CA MET A 359 -17.20 -35.50 -16.72
C MET A 359 -18.72 -35.66 -16.83
N VAL A 360 -19.16 -36.52 -17.73
CA VAL A 360 -20.57 -36.88 -17.90
C VAL A 360 -20.71 -38.34 -17.48
N LYS A 361 -21.70 -38.63 -16.64
CA LYS A 361 -22.09 -39.98 -16.33
C LYS A 361 -23.49 -40.25 -16.84
#